data_638cf6116b2d23a0d4320ee50aaaa767
#
_entry.id   638cf6116b2d23a0d4320ee50aaaa767
#
_cell.length_a   1.000
_cell.length_b   1.000
_cell.length_c   1.000
_cell.angle_alpha   90.00
_cell.angle_beta   90.00
_cell.angle_gamma   90.00
#
_symmetry.space_group_name_H-M   'P 1'
#
loop_
_entity.id
_entity.type
_entity.pdbx_description
1 polymer ?
#
loop_
_entity_poly.entity_id
_entity_poly.type
_entity_poly.pdbx_seq_one_letter_code
_entity_poly.pdbx_strand_id
1 'polypeptide(L)'
;TLENFLDGEKSKLGNVLLTGATGFLGIHILYEFIKNEEGKIYCMLRKGKFDSCEERLIDLMNYYFDEDFSNLFGSRIILIEGDITEIDDFKKLEDEPIDTIINAAAIVKHYTADDYIFKVNVDGVINGIKFAQTRKSIKYVQISTISVLSSYSLNEKAYPNQKYNERTLYYEQDLTNKYICSKFLAERMVLEAATQGLSVKIIRVGNLMSRYSDGMFQKNYDTNAFLNNIKAIKNLNFS
;
A
#
# COMPACT_ATOMS: atom_id res chain seq x y z
N THR A 1 -10.38 17.69 18.05
CA THR A 1 -9.18 17.10 18.64
C THR A 1 -9.04 15.67 18.15
N LEU A 2 -7.82 15.12 18.12
CA LEU A 2 -7.53 13.74 17.69
C LEU A 2 -8.36 12.70 18.48
N GLU A 3 -8.68 12.99 19.72
CA GLU A 3 -9.49 12.15 20.61
C GLU A 3 -10.89 11.88 20.06
N ASN A 4 -11.55 12.86 19.44
CA ASN A 4 -12.89 12.68 18.84
C ASN A 4 -12.87 11.80 17.56
N PHE A 5 -11.69 11.53 16.99
CA PHE A 5 -11.53 10.60 15.88
C PHE A 5 -11.31 9.14 16.35
N LEU A 6 -10.94 8.96 17.62
CA LEU A 6 -10.66 7.64 18.20
C LEU A 6 -11.90 7.02 18.86
N ASP A 7 -12.95 7.81 19.11
CA ASP A 7 -14.21 7.36 19.75
C ASP A 7 -15.22 6.74 18.77
N GLY A 8 -14.92 6.69 17.47
CA GLY A 8 -15.72 5.94 16.51
C GLY A 8 -15.55 4.43 16.75
N GLU A 9 -16.64 3.67 16.74
CA GLU A 9 -16.58 2.21 16.74
C GLU A 9 -15.58 1.73 15.68
N LYS A 10 -14.54 1.00 16.10
CA LYS A 10 -13.58 0.41 15.19
C LYS A 10 -14.31 -0.56 14.27
N SER A 11 -14.47 -0.19 13.02
CA SER A 11 -15.09 -1.09 12.05
C SER A 11 -14.15 -2.28 11.83
N LYS A 12 -14.64 -3.51 12.08
CA LYS A 12 -13.90 -4.74 11.82
C LYS A 12 -13.49 -4.81 10.34
N LEU A 13 -12.27 -5.27 10.09
CA LEU A 13 -11.78 -5.49 8.72
C LEU A 13 -12.42 -6.72 8.08
N GLY A 14 -12.80 -7.72 8.89
CA GLY A 14 -13.27 -9.01 8.40
C GLY A 14 -12.15 -9.80 7.71
N ASN A 15 -12.48 -10.53 6.68
CA ASN A 15 -11.50 -11.20 5.83
C ASN A 15 -10.87 -10.20 4.85
N VAL A 16 -9.56 -10.17 4.78
CA VAL A 16 -8.80 -9.16 4.03
C VAL A 16 -8.12 -9.76 2.80
N LEU A 17 -8.26 -9.13 1.65
CA LEU A 17 -7.32 -9.28 0.55
C LEU A 17 -6.22 -8.23 0.67
N LEU A 18 -4.98 -8.69 0.89
CA LEU A 18 -3.80 -7.83 0.92
C LEU A 18 -2.98 -8.01 -0.36
N THR A 19 -2.79 -6.96 -1.12
CA THR A 19 -1.81 -6.91 -2.19
C THR A 19 -0.54 -6.21 -1.70
N GLY A 20 0.62 -6.62 -2.20
CA GLY A 20 1.89 -6.04 -1.77
C GLY A 20 2.40 -6.55 -0.42
N ALA A 21 1.94 -7.71 0.07
CA ALA A 21 2.37 -8.33 1.33
C ALA A 21 3.89 -8.53 1.45
N THR A 22 4.62 -8.58 0.33
CA THR A 22 6.08 -8.73 0.31
C THR A 22 6.85 -7.40 0.33
N GLY A 23 6.15 -6.27 0.35
CA GLY A 23 6.76 -4.95 0.57
C GLY A 23 6.97 -4.65 2.06
N PHE A 24 7.81 -3.66 2.37
CA PHE A 24 8.11 -3.29 3.77
C PHE A 24 6.85 -2.94 4.57
N LEU A 25 5.98 -2.09 4.02
CA LEU A 25 4.72 -1.76 4.68
C LEU A 25 3.75 -2.95 4.68
N GLY A 26 3.65 -3.67 3.56
CA GLY A 26 2.70 -4.78 3.42
C GLY A 26 2.97 -5.92 4.40
N ILE A 27 4.24 -6.27 4.65
CA ILE A 27 4.57 -7.32 5.61
C ILE A 27 4.23 -6.92 7.06
N HIS A 28 4.34 -5.62 7.40
CA HIS A 28 3.92 -5.12 8.70
C HIS A 28 2.40 -5.05 8.83
N ILE A 29 1.68 -4.72 7.75
CA ILE A 29 0.20 -4.82 7.73
C ILE A 29 -0.24 -6.26 7.95
N LEU A 30 0.40 -7.24 7.31
CA LEU A 30 0.14 -8.66 7.52
C LEU A 30 0.36 -9.05 8.99
N TYR A 31 1.49 -8.66 9.56
CA TYR A 31 1.83 -8.94 10.96
C TYR A 31 0.79 -8.36 11.92
N GLU A 32 0.47 -7.08 11.79
CA GLU A 32 -0.50 -6.40 12.64
C GLU A 32 -1.91 -7.01 12.50
N PHE A 33 -2.30 -7.41 11.28
CA PHE A 33 -3.56 -8.11 11.06
C PHE A 33 -3.60 -9.44 11.82
N ILE A 34 -2.55 -10.25 11.72
CA ILE A 34 -2.48 -11.55 12.41
C ILE A 34 -2.59 -11.38 13.93
N LYS A 35 -1.99 -10.32 14.48
CA LYS A 35 -1.96 -10.05 15.93
C LYS A 35 -3.29 -9.47 16.47
N ASN A 36 -4.01 -8.68 15.68
CA ASN A 36 -5.10 -7.85 16.20
C ASN A 36 -6.48 -8.17 15.60
N GLU A 37 -6.55 -8.96 14.52
CA GLU A 37 -7.79 -9.31 13.85
C GLU A 37 -8.00 -10.85 13.85
N GLU A 38 -9.24 -11.29 13.77
CA GLU A 38 -9.58 -12.72 13.81
C GLU A 38 -9.81 -13.33 12.41
N GLY A 39 -10.04 -12.50 11.40
CA GLY A 39 -10.33 -12.90 10.02
C GLY A 39 -9.19 -13.63 9.32
N LYS A 40 -9.48 -14.11 8.11
CA LYS A 40 -8.45 -14.61 7.18
C LYS A 40 -7.83 -13.46 6.40
N ILE A 41 -6.55 -13.59 6.07
CA ILE A 41 -5.86 -12.67 5.17
C ILE A 41 -5.38 -13.41 3.93
N TYR A 42 -5.91 -12.99 2.80
CA TYR A 42 -5.59 -13.50 1.46
C TYR A 42 -4.48 -12.63 0.91
N CYS A 43 -3.28 -13.18 0.75
CA CYS A 43 -2.12 -12.47 0.23
C CYS A 43 -1.95 -12.80 -1.25
N MET A 44 -2.29 -11.84 -2.14
CA MET A 44 -1.98 -11.98 -3.56
C MET A 44 -0.54 -11.53 -3.82
N LEU A 45 0.30 -12.44 -4.28
CA LEU A 45 1.71 -12.16 -4.53
C LEU A 45 2.29 -13.07 -5.63
N ARG A 46 3.38 -12.61 -6.22
CA ARG A 46 4.18 -13.40 -7.18
C ARG A 46 5.25 -14.16 -6.43
N LYS A 47 5.57 -15.37 -6.83
CA LYS A 47 6.67 -16.14 -6.21
C LYS A 47 8.05 -15.49 -6.45
N GLY A 48 8.21 -14.74 -7.55
CA GLY A 48 9.48 -14.08 -7.89
C GLY A 48 10.57 -15.12 -8.18
N LYS A 49 11.70 -15.02 -7.45
CA LYS A 49 12.85 -15.92 -7.56
C LYS A 49 12.78 -17.14 -6.63
N PHE A 50 11.74 -17.26 -5.84
CA PHE A 50 11.54 -18.36 -4.89
C PHE A 50 10.79 -19.51 -5.57
N ASP A 51 10.86 -20.70 -4.97
CA ASP A 51 10.16 -21.87 -5.49
C ASP A 51 8.65 -21.76 -5.28
N SER A 52 8.23 -21.06 -4.22
CA SER A 52 6.81 -20.82 -3.92
C SER A 52 6.55 -19.43 -3.33
N CYS A 53 5.29 -19.02 -3.33
CA CYS A 53 4.82 -17.82 -2.64
C CYS A 53 5.00 -17.94 -1.12
N GLU A 54 4.83 -19.15 -0.58
CA GLU A 54 4.96 -19.44 0.85
C GLU A 54 6.41 -19.25 1.30
N GLU A 55 7.37 -19.88 0.62
CA GLU A 55 8.78 -19.69 0.91
C GLU A 55 9.19 -18.22 0.90
N ARG A 56 8.73 -17.49 -0.11
CA ARG A 56 8.99 -16.05 -0.22
C ARG A 56 8.45 -15.26 0.97
N LEU A 57 7.24 -15.57 1.42
CA LEU A 57 6.62 -14.84 2.51
C LEU A 57 7.23 -15.22 3.86
N ILE A 58 7.53 -16.51 4.08
CA ILE A 58 8.22 -17.01 5.27
C ILE A 58 9.62 -16.37 5.40
N ASP A 59 10.41 -16.30 4.31
CA ASP A 59 11.73 -15.63 4.33
C ASP A 59 11.63 -14.18 4.81
N LEU A 60 10.59 -13.46 4.38
CA LEU A 60 10.38 -12.09 4.80
C LEU A 60 9.86 -11.97 6.24
N MET A 61 8.94 -12.84 6.65
CA MET A 61 8.42 -12.84 8.02
C MET A 61 9.53 -13.14 9.01
N ASN A 62 10.36 -14.15 8.73
CA ASN A 62 11.52 -14.49 9.58
C ASN A 62 12.58 -13.37 9.62
N TYR A 63 12.72 -12.60 8.53
CA TYR A 63 13.62 -11.44 8.53
C TYR A 63 13.14 -10.29 9.44
N TYR A 64 11.82 -10.05 9.46
CA TYR A 64 11.27 -8.88 10.18
C TYR A 64 10.79 -9.21 11.59
N PHE A 65 10.43 -10.45 11.86
CA PHE A 65 9.77 -10.82 13.12
C PHE A 65 10.44 -12.06 13.70
N ASP A 66 10.65 -12.03 15.02
CA ASP A 66 11.21 -13.15 15.77
C ASP A 66 10.09 -14.07 16.27
N GLU A 67 9.25 -14.53 15.33
CA GLU A 67 8.11 -15.40 15.62
C GLU A 67 7.88 -16.37 14.46
N ASP A 68 7.45 -17.59 14.78
CA ASP A 68 7.05 -18.60 13.79
C ASP A 68 5.56 -18.50 13.48
N PHE A 69 5.22 -18.23 12.23
CA PHE A 69 3.87 -18.15 11.72
C PHE A 69 3.51 -19.32 10.79
N SER A 70 4.35 -20.33 10.68
CA SER A 70 4.18 -21.44 9.73
C SER A 70 2.85 -22.17 9.88
N ASN A 71 2.34 -22.28 11.12
CA ASN A 71 1.06 -22.93 11.44
C ASN A 71 -0.18 -22.12 10.99
N LEU A 72 -0.01 -20.87 10.57
CA LEU A 72 -1.11 -20.02 10.11
C LEU A 72 -1.35 -20.13 8.61
N PHE A 73 -0.38 -20.64 7.85
CA PHE A 73 -0.56 -20.83 6.41
C PHE A 73 -1.64 -21.88 6.14
N GLY A 74 -2.47 -21.62 5.12
CA GLY A 74 -3.62 -22.43 4.77
C GLY A 74 -4.82 -22.28 5.73
N SER A 75 -4.64 -21.76 6.94
CA SER A 75 -5.72 -21.55 7.91
C SER A 75 -6.15 -20.09 8.01
N ARG A 76 -5.24 -19.19 8.38
CA ARG A 76 -5.46 -17.74 8.50
C ARG A 76 -4.74 -16.94 7.43
N ILE A 77 -3.57 -17.37 6.97
CA ILE A 77 -2.83 -16.77 5.86
C ILE A 77 -3.07 -17.64 4.63
N ILE A 78 -3.83 -17.11 3.68
CA ILE A 78 -4.15 -17.79 2.43
C ILE A 78 -3.34 -17.13 1.31
N LEU A 79 -2.56 -17.92 0.60
CA LEU A 79 -1.70 -17.41 -0.47
C LEU A 79 -2.38 -17.59 -1.82
N ILE A 80 -2.38 -16.50 -2.59
CA ILE A 80 -2.88 -16.47 -3.97
C ILE A 80 -1.71 -16.09 -4.87
N GLU A 81 -1.19 -17.05 -5.62
CA GLU A 81 -0.20 -16.73 -6.64
C GLU A 81 -0.87 -15.95 -7.76
N GLY A 82 -0.47 -14.69 -7.93
CA GLY A 82 -1.07 -13.80 -8.92
C GLY A 82 -0.36 -12.45 -9.02
N ASP A 83 -0.68 -11.73 -10.09
CA ASP A 83 -0.22 -10.36 -10.35
C ASP A 83 -1.42 -9.43 -10.40
N ILE A 84 -1.38 -8.33 -9.66
CA ILE A 84 -2.45 -7.32 -9.64
C ILE A 84 -2.69 -6.68 -11.01
N THR A 85 -1.71 -6.76 -11.91
CA THR A 85 -1.83 -6.24 -13.27
C THR A 85 -2.68 -7.13 -14.19
N GLU A 86 -2.97 -8.35 -13.75
CA GLU A 86 -3.74 -9.34 -14.51
C GLU A 86 -5.12 -9.54 -13.87
N ILE A 87 -6.16 -9.06 -14.53
CA ILE A 87 -7.54 -9.12 -14.00
C ILE A 87 -8.00 -10.56 -13.76
N ASP A 88 -7.53 -11.52 -14.55
CA ASP A 88 -7.89 -12.92 -14.43
C ASP A 88 -7.36 -13.55 -13.14
N ASP A 89 -6.30 -13.02 -12.54
CA ASP A 89 -5.79 -13.50 -11.26
C ASP A 89 -6.75 -13.21 -10.11
N PHE A 90 -7.59 -12.19 -10.22
CA PHE A 90 -8.64 -11.91 -9.24
C PHE A 90 -9.80 -12.93 -9.30
N LYS A 91 -9.98 -13.67 -10.41
CA LYS A 91 -10.97 -14.73 -10.51
C LYS A 91 -10.71 -15.87 -9.52
N LYS A 92 -9.45 -16.09 -9.13
CA LYS A 92 -9.05 -17.06 -8.10
C LYS A 92 -9.67 -16.77 -6.74
N LEU A 93 -10.24 -15.58 -6.57
CA LEU A 93 -10.84 -15.08 -5.32
C LEU A 93 -12.38 -14.96 -5.41
N GLU A 94 -13.00 -15.38 -6.53
CA GLU A 94 -14.43 -15.15 -6.75
C GLU A 94 -15.32 -15.75 -5.66
N ASP A 95 -14.97 -16.94 -5.15
CA ASP A 95 -15.73 -17.64 -4.12
C ASP A 95 -15.25 -17.34 -2.68
N GLU A 96 -14.19 -16.55 -2.53
CA GLU A 96 -13.62 -16.27 -1.21
C GLU A 96 -14.39 -15.13 -0.50
N PRO A 97 -14.68 -15.27 0.80
CA PRO A 97 -15.48 -14.31 1.56
C PRO A 97 -14.67 -13.09 1.98
N ILE A 98 -14.29 -12.25 1.03
CA ILE A 98 -13.48 -11.05 1.27
C ILE A 98 -14.37 -9.87 1.63
N ASP A 99 -14.09 -9.24 2.77
CA ASP A 99 -14.81 -8.07 3.31
C ASP A 99 -14.05 -6.76 3.03
N THR A 100 -12.71 -6.83 2.99
CA THR A 100 -11.86 -5.64 2.82
C THR A 100 -10.71 -5.95 1.86
N ILE A 101 -10.42 -5.04 0.96
CA ILE A 101 -9.21 -5.04 0.14
C ILE A 101 -8.26 -3.98 0.68
N ILE A 102 -7.01 -4.36 0.99
CA ILE A 102 -5.92 -3.43 1.30
C ILE A 102 -4.91 -3.49 0.16
N ASN A 103 -4.91 -2.47 -0.68
CA ASN A 103 -3.98 -2.38 -1.80
C ASN A 103 -2.73 -1.61 -1.39
N ALA A 104 -1.67 -2.36 -1.02
CA ALA A 104 -0.35 -1.85 -0.70
C ALA A 104 0.70 -2.14 -1.78
N ALA A 105 0.32 -2.82 -2.86
CA ALA A 105 1.22 -3.09 -3.98
C ALA A 105 1.48 -1.81 -4.78
N ALA A 106 2.76 -1.50 -4.97
CA ALA A 106 3.19 -0.38 -5.81
C ALA A 106 4.66 -0.51 -6.20
N ILE A 107 5.02 0.07 -7.34
CA ILE A 107 6.40 0.43 -7.67
C ILE A 107 6.67 1.83 -7.10
N VAL A 108 7.68 1.93 -6.22
CA VAL A 108 8.01 3.18 -5.49
C VAL A 108 9.29 3.85 -6.00
N LYS A 109 9.70 3.58 -7.23
CA LYS A 109 10.89 4.17 -7.84
C LYS A 109 10.58 5.57 -8.38
N HIS A 110 11.15 6.60 -7.75
CA HIS A 110 10.96 7.99 -8.18
C HIS A 110 11.63 8.30 -9.54
N TYR A 111 12.68 7.59 -9.89
CA TYR A 111 13.42 7.77 -11.14
C TYR A 111 13.38 6.46 -11.94
N THR A 112 12.42 6.37 -12.84
CA THR A 112 12.29 5.23 -13.77
C THR A 112 11.97 5.76 -15.16
N ALA A 113 12.66 5.21 -16.16
CA ALA A 113 12.34 5.46 -17.57
C ALA A 113 11.16 4.58 -18.04
N ASP A 114 10.89 3.49 -17.30
CA ASP A 114 9.91 2.48 -17.64
C ASP A 114 8.49 2.93 -17.29
N ASP A 115 7.56 2.81 -18.24
CA ASP A 115 6.15 3.09 -18.05
C ASP A 115 5.41 1.92 -17.35
N TYR A 116 6.07 0.81 -17.10
CA TYR A 116 5.51 -0.32 -16.34
C TYR A 116 5.03 0.08 -14.95
N ILE A 117 5.55 1.20 -14.41
CA ILE A 117 5.05 1.78 -13.15
C ILE A 117 3.55 2.11 -13.22
N PHE A 118 3.04 2.56 -14.37
CA PHE A 118 1.61 2.83 -14.55
C PHE A 118 0.80 1.54 -14.59
N LYS A 119 1.33 0.48 -15.24
CA LYS A 119 0.67 -0.83 -15.23
C LYS A 119 0.46 -1.34 -13.81
N VAL A 120 1.48 -1.24 -12.95
CA VAL A 120 1.36 -1.72 -11.57
C VAL A 120 0.53 -0.75 -10.70
N ASN A 121 0.85 0.54 -10.73
CA ASN A 121 0.29 1.51 -9.79
C ASN A 121 -1.12 2.01 -10.18
N VAL A 122 -1.50 1.90 -11.45
CA VAL A 122 -2.80 2.35 -11.96
C VAL A 122 -3.68 1.18 -12.40
N ASP A 123 -3.21 0.35 -13.35
CA ASP A 123 -4.03 -0.76 -13.85
C ASP A 123 -4.28 -1.80 -12.75
N GLY A 124 -3.27 -2.06 -11.89
CA GLY A 124 -3.45 -2.91 -10.71
C GLY A 124 -4.50 -2.39 -9.74
N VAL A 125 -4.59 -1.06 -9.55
CA VAL A 125 -5.66 -0.43 -8.75
C VAL A 125 -7.02 -0.59 -9.43
N ILE A 126 -7.09 -0.35 -10.74
CA ILE A 126 -8.32 -0.51 -11.54
C ILE A 126 -8.83 -1.95 -11.45
N ASN A 127 -7.95 -2.94 -11.53
CA ASN A 127 -8.32 -4.35 -11.41
C ASN A 127 -8.87 -4.68 -10.01
N GLY A 128 -8.22 -4.18 -8.96
CA GLY A 128 -8.72 -4.32 -7.59
C GLY A 128 -10.08 -3.65 -7.36
N ILE A 129 -10.31 -2.47 -7.96
CA ILE A 129 -11.60 -1.77 -7.92
C ILE A 129 -12.66 -2.58 -8.68
N LYS A 130 -12.38 -3.06 -9.89
CA LYS A 130 -13.30 -3.90 -10.65
C LYS A 130 -13.72 -5.13 -9.85
N PHE A 131 -12.76 -5.82 -9.23
CA PHE A 131 -13.04 -6.95 -8.36
C PHE A 131 -13.91 -6.54 -7.16
N ALA A 132 -13.62 -5.41 -6.51
CA ALA A 132 -14.44 -4.90 -5.42
C ALA A 132 -15.88 -4.62 -5.84
N GLN A 133 -16.10 -4.05 -7.04
CA GLN A 133 -17.41 -3.71 -7.57
C GLN A 133 -18.26 -4.94 -7.93
N THR A 134 -17.68 -6.13 -8.10
CA THR A 134 -18.46 -7.37 -8.28
C THR A 134 -19.13 -7.84 -6.99
N ARG A 135 -18.83 -7.23 -5.84
CA ARG A 135 -19.23 -7.68 -4.52
C ARG A 135 -20.04 -6.63 -3.77
N LYS A 136 -20.97 -7.10 -2.94
CA LYS A 136 -21.73 -6.20 -2.07
C LYS A 136 -20.94 -5.89 -0.81
N SER A 137 -20.96 -4.61 -0.40
CA SER A 137 -20.46 -4.16 0.91
C SER A 137 -18.95 -4.37 1.16
N ILE A 138 -18.15 -4.55 0.12
CA ILE A 138 -16.70 -4.63 0.27
C ILE A 138 -16.12 -3.24 0.54
N LYS A 139 -15.06 -3.20 1.36
CA LYS A 139 -14.29 -1.98 1.64
C LYS A 139 -13.00 -2.00 0.83
N TYR A 140 -12.61 -0.88 0.28
CA TYR A 140 -11.35 -0.74 -0.47
C TYR A 140 -10.44 0.28 0.20
N VAL A 141 -9.28 -0.16 0.65
CA VAL A 141 -8.27 0.70 1.29
C VAL A 141 -7.08 0.84 0.36
N GLN A 142 -6.84 2.05 -0.14
CA GLN A 142 -5.71 2.38 -0.99
C GLN A 142 -4.56 2.94 -0.15
N ILE A 143 -3.43 2.25 -0.16
CA ILE A 143 -2.18 2.83 0.34
C ILE A 143 -1.61 3.75 -0.73
N SER A 144 -1.55 5.02 -0.40
CA SER A 144 -1.01 6.10 -1.23
C SER A 144 0.19 6.77 -0.57
N THR A 145 0.55 7.95 -0.99
CA THR A 145 1.71 8.69 -0.51
C THR A 145 1.38 10.16 -0.34
N ILE A 146 1.98 10.81 0.65
CA ILE A 146 1.93 12.28 0.77
C ILE A 146 2.53 12.97 -0.47
N SER A 147 3.37 12.25 -1.22
CA SER A 147 3.99 12.78 -2.45
C SER A 147 2.99 13.13 -3.55
N VAL A 148 1.74 12.64 -3.49
CA VAL A 148 0.69 13.09 -4.42
C VAL A 148 0.34 14.56 -4.25
N LEU A 149 0.62 15.12 -3.07
CA LEU A 149 0.50 16.55 -2.78
C LEU A 149 1.73 17.33 -3.25
N SER A 150 2.71 16.60 -3.75
CA SER A 150 4.06 16.92 -4.11
C SER A 150 4.31 18.39 -4.40
N SER A 151 5.30 18.79 -3.68
CA SER A 151 6.15 19.92 -3.93
C SER A 151 5.55 20.87 -4.94
N TYR A 152 4.89 21.80 -4.36
CA TYR A 152 4.64 23.03 -5.04
C TYR A 152 3.48 22.98 -6.03
N SER A 153 2.34 23.26 -5.51
CA SER A 153 1.68 24.31 -6.25
C SER A 153 2.76 25.36 -6.51
N LEU A 154 3.05 25.61 -7.75
CA LEU A 154 3.92 26.74 -8.17
C LEU A 154 3.46 28.08 -7.53
N ASN A 155 2.45 28.04 -6.70
CA ASN A 155 1.72 29.06 -5.98
C ASN A 155 1.67 28.82 -4.47
N GLU A 156 2.75 28.41 -3.80
CA GLU A 156 2.82 28.47 -2.32
C GLU A 156 2.41 29.86 -1.79
N LYS A 157 2.66 30.91 -2.58
CA LYS A 157 2.21 32.28 -2.27
C LYS A 157 0.69 32.46 -2.39
N ALA A 158 -0.01 31.64 -3.18
CA ALA A 158 -1.45 31.78 -3.39
C ALA A 158 -2.29 31.08 -2.30
N TYR A 159 -1.72 30.05 -1.64
CA TYR A 159 -2.47 29.24 -0.65
C TYR A 159 -1.69 29.01 0.65
N PRO A 160 -1.23 30.05 1.36
CA PRO A 160 -0.35 29.91 2.54
C PRO A 160 -0.97 29.17 3.72
N ASN A 161 -2.29 28.93 3.72
CA ASN A 161 -3.04 28.25 4.77
C ASN A 161 -3.78 27.00 4.25
N GLN A 162 -3.38 26.46 3.11
CA GLN A 162 -4.04 25.29 2.53
C GLN A 162 -3.91 24.08 3.46
N LYS A 163 -5.06 23.53 3.89
CA LYS A 163 -5.11 22.24 4.60
C LYS A 163 -5.27 21.12 3.58
N TYR A 164 -4.33 20.19 3.61
CA TYR A 164 -4.35 19.00 2.77
C TYR A 164 -5.04 17.85 3.49
N ASN A 165 -5.83 17.08 2.77
CA ASN A 165 -6.50 15.89 3.27
C ASN A 165 -6.77 14.92 2.11
N GLU A 166 -7.14 13.67 2.44
CA GLU A 166 -7.36 12.60 1.48
C GLU A 166 -8.68 12.71 0.70
N ARG A 167 -9.54 13.70 1.02
CA ARG A 167 -10.79 13.97 0.29
C ARG A 167 -10.57 14.89 -0.91
N THR A 168 -9.46 15.63 -0.91
CA THR A 168 -9.10 16.54 -2.01
C THR A 168 -7.83 16.01 -2.67
N LEU A 169 -7.89 15.81 -3.97
CA LEU A 169 -6.77 15.26 -4.73
C LEU A 169 -6.05 16.36 -5.54
N TYR A 170 -6.79 17.28 -6.14
CA TYR A 170 -6.22 18.26 -7.05
C TYR A 170 -5.87 19.58 -6.34
N TYR A 171 -4.58 19.94 -6.40
CA TYR A 171 -4.01 21.14 -5.79
C TYR A 171 -3.05 21.87 -6.75
N GLU A 172 -3.20 21.69 -8.06
CA GLU A 172 -2.31 22.25 -9.09
C GLU A 172 -0.85 21.74 -8.96
N GLN A 173 -0.66 20.55 -8.43
CA GLN A 173 0.64 19.94 -8.21
C GLN A 173 1.32 19.53 -9.51
N ASP A 174 2.66 19.51 -9.49
CA ASP A 174 3.47 19.01 -10.58
C ASP A 174 3.41 17.47 -10.67
N LEU A 175 2.96 16.96 -11.80
CA LEU A 175 2.84 15.53 -12.10
C LEU A 175 3.89 15.01 -13.09
N THR A 176 4.98 15.74 -13.30
CA THR A 176 6.05 15.32 -14.22
C THR A 176 6.79 14.07 -13.75
N ASN A 177 6.86 13.86 -12.44
CA ASN A 177 7.43 12.65 -11.86
C ASN A 177 6.47 11.45 -12.05
N LYS A 178 6.91 10.39 -12.76
CA LYS A 178 6.09 9.22 -13.07
C LYS A 178 5.52 8.51 -11.84
N TYR A 179 6.29 8.41 -10.75
CA TYR A 179 5.79 7.81 -9.50
C TYR A 179 4.63 8.64 -8.93
N ILE A 180 4.83 9.93 -8.79
CA ILE A 180 3.82 10.85 -8.26
C ILE A 180 2.58 10.83 -9.17
N CYS A 181 2.77 10.94 -10.47
CA CYS A 181 1.69 10.87 -11.46
C CYS A 181 0.91 9.56 -11.35
N SER A 182 1.60 8.42 -11.27
CA SER A 182 0.94 7.12 -11.15
C SER A 182 0.12 6.98 -9.86
N LYS A 183 0.62 7.47 -8.74
CA LYS A 183 -0.11 7.47 -7.46
C LYS A 183 -1.28 8.45 -7.47
N PHE A 184 -1.13 9.61 -8.09
CA PHE A 184 -2.22 10.57 -8.31
C PHE A 184 -3.35 9.96 -9.15
N LEU A 185 -3.02 9.31 -10.27
CA LEU A 185 -4.00 8.64 -11.12
C LEU A 185 -4.69 7.49 -10.38
N ALA A 186 -3.95 6.72 -9.58
CA ALA A 186 -4.51 5.68 -8.74
C ALA A 186 -5.55 6.23 -7.75
N GLU A 187 -5.24 7.32 -7.03
CA GLU A 187 -6.21 7.96 -6.13
C GLU A 187 -7.43 8.50 -6.88
N ARG A 188 -7.24 9.04 -8.09
CA ARG A 188 -8.36 9.48 -8.92
C ARG A 188 -9.32 8.32 -9.22
N MET A 189 -8.81 7.15 -9.60
CA MET A 189 -9.65 5.97 -9.85
C MET A 189 -10.40 5.52 -8.59
N VAL A 190 -9.75 5.57 -7.44
CA VAL A 190 -10.39 5.21 -6.15
C VAL A 190 -11.50 6.20 -5.78
N LEU A 191 -11.27 7.52 -5.95
CA LEU A 191 -12.29 8.55 -5.69
C LEU A 191 -13.45 8.45 -6.68
N GLU A 192 -13.18 8.13 -7.94
CA GLU A 192 -14.21 7.88 -8.96
C GLU A 192 -15.09 6.67 -8.59
N ALA A 193 -14.47 5.58 -8.14
CA ALA A 193 -15.20 4.42 -7.63
C ALA A 193 -16.05 4.75 -6.38
N ALA A 194 -15.58 5.65 -5.52
CA ALA A 194 -16.36 6.13 -4.38
C ALA A 194 -17.63 6.85 -4.81
N THR A 195 -17.59 7.66 -5.88
CA THR A 195 -18.79 8.31 -6.43
C THR A 195 -19.81 7.31 -7.00
N GLN A 196 -19.34 6.11 -7.36
CA GLN A 196 -20.16 4.98 -7.82
C GLN A 196 -20.66 4.08 -6.68
N GLY A 197 -20.39 4.44 -5.42
CA GLY A 197 -20.90 3.76 -4.24
C GLY A 197 -19.94 2.75 -3.60
N LEU A 198 -18.71 2.61 -4.09
CA LEU A 198 -17.72 1.78 -3.40
C LEU A 198 -17.25 2.44 -2.09
N SER A 199 -17.26 1.68 -0.98
CA SER A 199 -16.72 2.16 0.29
C SER A 199 -15.20 2.20 0.22
N VAL A 200 -14.63 3.40 0.18
CA VAL A 200 -13.18 3.58 0.00
C VAL A 200 -12.54 4.33 1.17
N LYS A 201 -11.26 4.02 1.40
CA LYS A 201 -10.37 4.81 2.26
C LYS A 201 -9.02 4.97 1.55
N ILE A 202 -8.51 6.20 1.52
CA ILE A 202 -7.16 6.49 1.05
C ILE A 202 -6.29 6.80 2.26
N ILE A 203 -5.09 6.22 2.31
CA ILE A 203 -4.11 6.48 3.36
C ILE A 203 -2.82 6.97 2.69
N ARG A 204 -2.54 8.26 2.82
CA ARG A 204 -1.32 8.89 2.29
C ARG A 204 -0.19 8.75 3.29
N VAL A 205 0.68 7.78 3.02
CA VAL A 205 1.82 7.46 3.88
C VAL A 205 2.98 8.42 3.58
N GLY A 206 3.65 8.87 4.63
CA GLY A 206 4.90 9.65 4.53
C GLY A 206 6.11 8.77 4.26
N ASN A 207 7.31 9.32 4.48
CA ASN A 207 8.55 8.54 4.39
C ASN A 207 8.57 7.47 5.48
N LEU A 208 8.59 6.21 5.05
CA LEU A 208 8.71 5.09 5.97
C LEU A 208 10.16 5.00 6.47
N MET A 209 10.29 4.98 7.78
CA MET A 209 11.56 4.82 8.49
C MET A 209 11.62 3.44 9.16
N SER A 210 12.70 3.19 9.88
CA SER A 210 12.86 1.99 10.68
C SER A 210 11.73 1.84 11.71
N ARG A 211 11.41 0.59 12.05
CA ARG A 211 10.45 0.27 13.11
C ARG A 211 10.93 0.86 14.45
N TYR A 212 10.02 1.54 15.14
CA TYR A 212 10.36 2.26 16.37
C TYR A 212 10.85 1.37 17.49
N SER A 213 10.30 0.15 17.62
CA SER A 213 10.59 -0.76 18.73
C SER A 213 12.03 -1.31 18.75
N ASP A 214 12.64 -1.50 17.57
CA ASP A 214 13.92 -2.21 17.44
C ASP A 214 14.85 -1.67 16.35
N GLY A 215 14.42 -0.64 15.63
CA GLY A 215 15.19 -0.05 14.55
C GLY A 215 15.24 -0.88 13.25
N MET A 216 14.48 -1.99 13.16
CA MET A 216 14.44 -2.81 11.96
C MET A 216 13.94 -2.01 10.75
N PHE A 217 14.64 -2.11 9.64
CA PHE A 217 14.34 -1.37 8.41
C PHE A 217 14.19 -2.31 7.22
N GLN A 218 13.74 -1.77 6.09
CA GLN A 218 13.51 -2.56 4.89
C GLN A 218 14.74 -3.36 4.46
N LYS A 219 14.56 -4.62 4.04
CA LYS A 219 15.63 -5.56 3.66
C LYS A 219 16.54 -4.99 2.56
N ASN A 220 15.99 -4.17 1.65
CA ASN A 220 16.70 -3.52 0.55
C ASN A 220 17.04 -2.04 0.85
N TYR A 221 17.47 -1.74 2.05
CA TYR A 221 17.74 -0.37 2.53
C TYR A 221 18.75 0.40 1.67
N ASP A 222 19.68 -0.28 1.01
CA ASP A 222 20.69 0.35 0.14
C ASP A 222 20.07 1.08 -1.06
N THR A 223 18.87 0.70 -1.47
CA THR A 223 18.14 1.33 -2.57
C THR A 223 17.16 2.41 -2.10
N ASN A 224 17.06 2.65 -0.78
CA ASN A 224 16.14 3.63 -0.23
C ASN A 224 16.68 5.06 -0.43
N ALA A 225 16.00 5.84 -1.28
CA ALA A 225 16.44 7.18 -1.64
C ALA A 225 16.52 8.13 -0.43
N PHE A 226 15.56 8.07 0.50
CA PHE A 226 15.54 8.93 1.69
C PHE A 226 16.72 8.63 2.62
N LEU A 227 16.98 7.33 2.88
CA LEU A 227 18.14 6.94 3.69
C LEU A 227 19.47 7.35 3.02
N ASN A 228 19.56 7.23 1.70
CA ASN A 228 20.75 7.63 0.95
C ASN A 228 20.96 9.14 1.01
N ASN A 229 19.88 9.94 0.99
CA ASN A 229 19.97 11.39 1.21
C ASN A 229 20.50 11.72 2.60
N ILE A 230 20.00 11.05 3.66
CA ILE A 230 20.51 11.24 5.03
C ILE A 230 22.01 10.88 5.12
N LYS A 231 22.40 9.73 4.52
CA LYS A 231 23.82 9.33 4.47
C LYS A 231 24.68 10.37 3.74
N ALA A 232 24.19 10.92 2.63
CA ALA A 232 24.89 11.96 1.89
C ALA A 232 25.07 13.25 2.70
N ILE A 233 24.01 13.72 3.37
CA ILE A 233 24.06 14.90 4.27
C ILE A 233 25.11 14.68 5.36
N LYS A 234 25.09 13.52 6.03
CA LYS A 234 26.07 13.16 7.05
C LYS A 234 27.50 13.17 6.52
N ASN A 235 27.73 12.58 5.33
CA ASN A 235 29.07 12.48 4.74
C ASN A 235 29.61 13.83 4.26
N LEU A 236 28.73 14.75 3.87
CA LEU A 236 29.11 16.09 3.42
C LEU A 236 29.26 17.12 4.56
N ASN A 237 29.04 16.69 5.82
CA ASN A 237 29.04 17.56 6.99
C ASN A 237 28.15 18.81 6.87
N PHE A 238 27.06 18.70 6.11
CA PHE A 238 26.01 19.73 6.11
C PHE A 238 25.14 19.52 7.36
N SER A 239 25.19 20.47 8.26
CA SER A 239 24.32 20.61 9.42
C SER A 239 23.23 21.65 9.16
#